data_910e6a224835c7d2d59c516efa90f647
#
_entry.id   910e6a224835c7d2d59c516efa90f647
#
_cell.length_a   1.000
_cell.length_b   1.000
_cell.length_c   1.000
_cell.angle_alpha   90.00
_cell.angle_beta   90.00
_cell.angle_gamma   90.00
#
_symmetry.space_group_name_H-M   'P 1'
#
loop_
_entity.id
_entity.type
_entity.pdbx_description
1 polymer ?
#
loop_
_entity_poly.entity_id
_entity_poly.type
_entity_poly.pdbx_seq_one_letter_code
_entity_poly.pdbx_strand_id
1 'polypeptide(L)'
;MLHKSSTPITKHIPDFLAYCEVEKGLSPVSTKNYHNFLKLFISWLADTKLASIRPHELTPELIWSYRLYLSRKRDSRGKYTKKTTQNYYLIALRNLLNYFAEKDIVALPSDKIKLPKLTDKDKAIKFLNFDQVERLLAMPDLSKPDGIRDRAILEILFSTGMRVSELTSLNIRSVGDLAKGNIKNLELSIAGKGGSMRTIYFSERALKWLTAYLKTRPDLLPPLFINYKKGDDENDHRLTPRSVERMVRKYTAMAGLPVDATPHTLRHSFATDLLEQGAD
;
A
#
# COMPACT_ATOMS: atom_id res chain seq x y z
N MET A 1 -9.42 1.74 -37.49
CA MET A 1 -10.00 0.53 -38.12
C MET A 1 -9.47 -0.71 -37.41
N LEU A 2 -10.35 -1.59 -36.92
CA LEU A 2 -9.94 -2.78 -36.15
C LEU A 2 -9.04 -3.70 -37.00
N HIS A 3 -7.89 -4.13 -36.41
CA HIS A 3 -6.95 -5.02 -37.10
C HIS A 3 -6.52 -6.18 -36.21
N LYS A 4 -6.17 -7.32 -36.79
CA LYS A 4 -5.61 -8.47 -36.08
C LYS A 4 -4.08 -8.27 -35.96
N SER A 5 -3.59 -8.17 -34.75
CA SER A 5 -2.13 -8.15 -34.52
C SER A 5 -1.51 -9.51 -34.81
N SER A 6 -0.37 -9.51 -35.52
CA SER A 6 0.47 -10.70 -35.69
C SER A 6 1.40 -10.94 -34.49
N THR A 7 1.52 -9.97 -33.60
CA THR A 7 2.42 -9.97 -32.43
C THR A 7 1.77 -10.71 -31.26
N PRO A 8 2.50 -11.60 -30.56
CA PRO A 8 2.01 -12.26 -29.35
C PRO A 8 1.63 -11.28 -28.24
N ILE A 9 0.64 -11.63 -27.40
CA ILE A 9 0.18 -10.82 -26.26
C ILE A 9 1.34 -10.39 -25.36
N THR A 10 2.28 -11.29 -25.11
CA THR A 10 3.43 -11.05 -24.21
C THR A 10 4.33 -9.91 -24.69
N LYS A 11 4.42 -9.70 -25.99
CA LYS A 11 5.24 -8.65 -26.61
C LYS A 11 4.57 -7.27 -26.60
N HIS A 12 3.26 -7.19 -26.38
CA HIS A 12 2.53 -5.93 -26.22
C HIS A 12 2.61 -5.37 -24.78
N ILE A 13 3.11 -6.16 -23.82
CA ILE A 13 3.12 -5.72 -22.41
C ILE A 13 3.99 -4.50 -22.17
N PRO A 14 5.20 -4.36 -22.74
CA PRO A 14 5.98 -3.12 -22.61
C PRO A 14 5.22 -1.88 -23.11
N ASP A 15 4.59 -1.96 -24.26
CA ASP A 15 3.81 -0.85 -24.84
C ASP A 15 2.58 -0.53 -23.99
N PHE A 16 1.92 -1.54 -23.44
CA PHE A 16 0.82 -1.36 -22.48
C PHE A 16 1.30 -0.64 -21.21
N LEU A 17 2.48 -0.98 -20.67
CA LEU A 17 3.01 -0.30 -19.50
C LEU A 17 3.39 1.16 -19.79
N ALA A 18 3.98 1.42 -20.95
CA ALA A 18 4.25 2.78 -21.42
C ALA A 18 2.96 3.59 -21.60
N TYR A 19 1.91 3.00 -22.20
CA TYR A 19 0.58 3.58 -22.28
C TYR A 19 -0.01 3.90 -20.89
N CYS A 20 0.12 3.00 -19.92
CA CYS A 20 -0.34 3.24 -18.55
C CYS A 20 0.38 4.44 -17.90
N GLU A 21 1.66 4.63 -18.19
CA GLU A 21 2.46 5.73 -17.66
C GLU A 21 2.11 7.05 -18.36
N VAL A 22 2.15 7.08 -19.69
CA VAL A 22 2.04 8.30 -20.49
C VAL A 22 0.60 8.75 -20.69
N GLU A 23 -0.28 7.83 -21.18
CA GLU A 23 -1.64 8.20 -21.55
C GLU A 23 -2.62 8.13 -20.36
N LYS A 24 -2.41 7.20 -19.41
CA LYS A 24 -3.25 7.09 -18.20
C LYS A 24 -2.67 7.84 -16.99
N GLY A 25 -1.47 8.40 -17.09
CA GLY A 25 -0.83 9.16 -16.00
C GLY A 25 -0.63 8.34 -14.72
N LEU A 26 -0.43 7.03 -14.82
CA LEU A 26 -0.26 6.19 -13.64
C LEU A 26 1.13 6.38 -13.03
N SER A 27 1.18 6.34 -11.69
CA SER A 27 2.46 6.40 -10.98
C SER A 27 3.36 5.20 -11.31
N PRO A 28 4.71 5.35 -11.22
CA PRO A 28 5.66 4.26 -11.44
C PRO A 28 5.37 3.02 -10.59
N VAL A 29 4.87 3.22 -9.36
CA VAL A 29 4.46 2.13 -8.47
C VAL A 29 3.25 1.36 -9.04
N SER A 30 2.27 2.07 -9.60
CA SER A 30 1.09 1.45 -10.22
C SER A 30 1.47 0.66 -11.47
N THR A 31 2.31 1.23 -12.33
CA THR A 31 2.83 0.57 -13.54
C THR A 31 3.63 -0.68 -13.18
N LYS A 32 4.51 -0.60 -12.18
CA LYS A 32 5.25 -1.75 -11.64
C LYS A 32 4.31 -2.85 -11.12
N ASN A 33 3.22 -2.48 -10.46
CA ASN A 33 2.22 -3.44 -9.99
C ASN A 33 1.53 -4.15 -11.15
N TYR A 34 1.10 -3.43 -12.20
CA TYR A 34 0.57 -4.06 -13.42
C TYR A 34 1.56 -5.04 -14.04
N HIS A 35 2.82 -4.65 -14.16
CA HIS A 35 3.87 -5.54 -14.65
C HIS A 35 3.96 -6.82 -13.81
N ASN A 36 3.99 -6.70 -12.47
CA ASN A 36 4.07 -7.85 -11.56
C ASN A 36 2.84 -8.75 -11.67
N PHE A 37 1.65 -8.19 -11.84
CA PHE A 37 0.43 -8.98 -12.00
C PHE A 37 0.41 -9.69 -13.35
N LEU A 38 0.82 -9.03 -14.43
CA LEU A 38 0.88 -9.65 -15.76
C LEU A 38 1.99 -10.71 -15.89
N LYS A 39 3.09 -10.61 -15.11
CA LYS A 39 4.12 -11.67 -15.07
C LYS A 39 3.53 -13.05 -14.79
N LEU A 40 2.53 -13.13 -13.90
CA LEU A 40 1.90 -14.42 -13.60
C LEU A 40 1.11 -14.96 -14.79
N PHE A 41 0.46 -14.08 -15.57
CA PHE A 41 -0.22 -14.47 -16.79
C PHE A 41 0.77 -14.94 -17.86
N ILE A 42 1.89 -14.23 -18.03
CA ILE A 42 2.99 -14.63 -18.93
C ILE A 42 3.52 -16.02 -18.57
N SER A 43 3.81 -16.25 -17.27
CA SER A 43 4.29 -17.56 -16.79
C SER A 43 3.27 -18.66 -17.09
N TRP A 44 1.99 -18.42 -16.83
CA TRP A 44 0.93 -19.37 -17.12
C TRP A 44 0.82 -19.70 -18.64
N LEU A 45 0.95 -18.68 -19.50
CA LEU A 45 0.98 -18.89 -20.96
C LEU A 45 2.18 -19.75 -21.38
N ALA A 46 3.35 -19.54 -20.79
CA ALA A 46 4.55 -20.33 -21.05
C ALA A 46 4.37 -21.79 -20.59
N ASP A 47 3.88 -22.00 -19.38
CA ASP A 47 3.64 -23.32 -18.79
C ASP A 47 2.61 -24.14 -19.59
N THR A 48 1.65 -23.46 -20.23
CA THR A 48 0.61 -24.08 -21.07
C THR A 48 0.96 -24.13 -22.56
N LYS A 49 2.20 -23.78 -22.94
CA LYS A 49 2.68 -23.73 -24.33
C LYS A 49 1.93 -22.73 -25.22
N LEU A 50 1.35 -21.69 -24.62
CA LEU A 50 0.60 -20.61 -25.29
C LEU A 50 1.37 -19.30 -25.34
N ALA A 51 2.71 -19.30 -25.18
CA ALA A 51 3.53 -18.10 -25.14
C ALA A 51 3.45 -17.23 -26.41
N SER A 52 3.11 -17.83 -27.55
CA SER A 52 2.97 -17.16 -28.84
C SER A 52 1.53 -16.73 -29.17
N ILE A 53 0.57 -16.91 -28.26
CA ILE A 53 -0.84 -16.53 -28.46
C ILE A 53 -0.98 -15.04 -28.81
N ARG A 54 -1.79 -14.74 -29.80
CA ARG A 54 -2.09 -13.38 -30.26
C ARG A 54 -3.33 -12.83 -29.58
N PRO A 55 -3.54 -11.50 -29.52
CA PRO A 55 -4.69 -10.89 -28.85
C PRO A 55 -6.05 -11.46 -29.29
N HIS A 56 -6.26 -11.68 -30.59
CA HIS A 56 -7.50 -12.21 -31.14
C HIS A 56 -7.73 -13.73 -30.97
N GLU A 57 -6.69 -14.44 -30.50
CA GLU A 57 -6.75 -15.89 -30.22
C GLU A 57 -7.10 -16.17 -28.75
N LEU A 58 -7.14 -15.13 -27.90
CA LEU A 58 -7.52 -15.27 -26.50
C LEU A 58 -9.03 -15.49 -26.40
N THR A 59 -9.44 -16.68 -25.96
CA THR A 59 -10.86 -17.07 -25.86
C THR A 59 -11.38 -17.03 -24.43
N PRO A 60 -12.72 -17.03 -24.24
CA PRO A 60 -13.32 -17.16 -22.90
C PRO A 60 -12.89 -18.44 -22.17
N GLU A 61 -12.66 -19.54 -22.88
CA GLU A 61 -12.22 -20.83 -22.32
C GLU A 61 -10.79 -20.74 -21.77
N LEU A 62 -9.89 -20.04 -22.46
CA LEU A 62 -8.55 -19.77 -21.97
C LEU A 62 -8.58 -18.88 -20.73
N ILE A 63 -9.43 -17.86 -20.68
CA ILE A 63 -9.65 -17.03 -19.49
C ILE A 63 -10.18 -17.88 -18.33
N TRP A 64 -11.13 -18.79 -18.58
CA TRP A 64 -11.62 -19.70 -17.56
C TRP A 64 -10.50 -20.59 -17.01
N SER A 65 -9.67 -21.16 -17.88
CA SER A 65 -8.51 -21.99 -17.50
C SER A 65 -7.50 -21.19 -16.66
N TYR A 66 -7.20 -19.94 -17.01
CA TYR A 66 -6.36 -19.06 -16.21
C TYR A 66 -6.98 -18.75 -14.84
N ARG A 67 -8.29 -18.47 -14.77
CA ARG A 67 -8.99 -18.26 -13.49
C ARG A 67 -8.94 -19.50 -12.60
N LEU A 68 -9.09 -20.70 -13.18
CA LEU A 68 -8.97 -21.96 -12.48
C LEU A 68 -7.55 -22.16 -11.94
N TYR A 69 -6.52 -21.83 -12.74
CA TYR A 69 -5.13 -21.81 -12.31
C TYR A 69 -4.93 -20.86 -11.10
N LEU A 70 -5.43 -19.62 -11.18
CA LEU A 70 -5.34 -18.65 -10.08
C LEU A 70 -5.99 -19.14 -8.78
N SER A 71 -7.16 -19.80 -8.90
CA SER A 71 -7.89 -20.31 -7.73
C SER A 71 -7.20 -21.48 -7.04
N ARG A 72 -6.44 -22.29 -7.80
CA ARG A 72 -5.70 -23.46 -7.31
C ARG A 72 -4.27 -23.16 -6.92
N LYS A 73 -3.75 -22.00 -7.30
CA LYS A 73 -2.40 -21.58 -6.99
C LYS A 73 -2.22 -21.40 -5.49
N ARG A 74 -1.15 -21.98 -4.96
CA ARG A 74 -0.75 -21.85 -3.54
C ARG A 74 0.46 -20.92 -3.41
N ASP A 75 0.52 -20.20 -2.31
CA ASP A 75 1.69 -19.42 -1.93
C ASP A 75 2.81 -20.32 -1.34
N SER A 76 3.94 -19.73 -0.96
CA SER A 76 5.08 -20.45 -0.35
C SER A 76 4.74 -21.12 1.00
N ARG A 77 3.60 -20.77 1.61
CA ARG A 77 3.09 -21.34 2.86
C ARG A 77 2.00 -22.39 2.61
N GLY A 78 1.77 -22.79 1.35
CA GLY A 78 0.75 -23.77 0.97
C GLY A 78 -0.70 -23.23 0.98
N LYS A 79 -0.93 -21.94 1.22
CA LYS A 79 -2.28 -21.33 1.24
C LYS A 79 -2.73 -20.96 -0.17
N TYR A 80 -4.00 -21.21 -0.47
CA TYR A 80 -4.60 -20.80 -1.73
C TYR A 80 -4.59 -19.27 -1.91
N THR A 81 -4.43 -18.81 -3.15
CA THR A 81 -4.48 -17.39 -3.50
C THR A 81 -5.84 -16.80 -3.11
N LYS A 82 -5.84 -15.76 -2.28
CA LYS A 82 -7.05 -15.08 -1.85
C LYS A 82 -7.82 -14.50 -3.04
N LYS A 83 -9.16 -14.48 -2.98
CA LYS A 83 -10.03 -13.89 -4.01
C LYS A 83 -9.68 -12.45 -4.32
N THR A 84 -9.34 -11.65 -3.31
CA THR A 84 -8.88 -10.27 -3.48
C THR A 84 -7.60 -10.18 -4.31
N THR A 85 -6.66 -11.10 -4.12
CA THR A 85 -5.42 -11.17 -4.90
C THR A 85 -5.70 -11.65 -6.34
N GLN A 86 -6.58 -12.64 -6.52
CA GLN A 86 -7.03 -13.07 -7.85
C GLN A 86 -7.65 -11.91 -8.64
N ASN A 87 -8.43 -11.04 -7.95
CA ASN A 87 -9.00 -9.83 -8.56
C ASN A 87 -7.92 -8.92 -9.15
N TYR A 88 -6.81 -8.68 -8.45
CA TYR A 88 -5.74 -7.83 -8.97
C TYR A 88 -5.12 -8.39 -10.26
N TYR A 89 -4.89 -9.70 -10.34
CA TYR A 89 -4.40 -10.34 -11.55
C TYR A 89 -5.38 -10.18 -12.73
N LEU A 90 -6.66 -10.40 -12.47
CA LEU A 90 -7.70 -10.30 -13.49
C LEU A 90 -7.99 -8.85 -13.91
N ILE A 91 -7.92 -7.89 -13.00
CA ILE A 91 -8.05 -6.46 -13.32
C ILE A 91 -6.88 -6.00 -14.20
N ALA A 92 -5.65 -6.46 -13.93
CA ALA A 92 -4.51 -6.15 -14.78
C ALA A 92 -4.71 -6.68 -16.21
N LEU A 93 -5.22 -7.91 -16.34
CA LEU A 93 -5.54 -8.50 -17.65
C LEU A 93 -6.70 -7.77 -18.36
N ARG A 94 -7.75 -7.36 -17.62
CA ARG A 94 -8.84 -6.52 -18.19
C ARG A 94 -8.32 -5.20 -18.76
N ASN A 95 -7.38 -4.55 -18.02
CA ASN A 95 -6.80 -3.29 -18.49
C ASN A 95 -5.92 -3.49 -19.73
N LEU A 96 -5.21 -4.62 -19.84
CA LEU A 96 -4.49 -4.97 -21.06
C LEU A 96 -5.45 -5.19 -22.25
N LEU A 97 -6.62 -5.83 -22.04
CA LEU A 97 -7.63 -6.00 -23.09
C LEU A 97 -8.27 -4.65 -23.49
N ASN A 98 -8.50 -3.75 -22.53
CA ASN A 98 -8.94 -2.38 -22.81
C ASN A 98 -7.92 -1.62 -23.66
N TYR A 99 -6.63 -1.75 -23.35
CA TYR A 99 -5.56 -1.18 -24.16
C TYR A 99 -5.61 -1.68 -25.60
N PHE A 100 -5.83 -2.98 -25.84
CA PHE A 100 -5.99 -3.51 -27.21
C PHE A 100 -7.17 -2.85 -27.91
N ALA A 101 -8.31 -2.68 -27.24
CA ALA A 101 -9.47 -2.02 -27.81
C ALA A 101 -9.19 -0.55 -28.16
N GLU A 102 -8.49 0.19 -27.30
CA GLU A 102 -8.11 1.58 -27.55
C GLU A 102 -7.06 1.74 -28.67
N LYS A 103 -6.28 0.70 -28.95
CA LYS A 103 -5.31 0.68 -30.07
C LYS A 103 -5.87 -0.02 -31.32
N ASP A 104 -7.17 -0.18 -31.42
CA ASP A 104 -7.85 -0.84 -32.56
C ASP A 104 -7.37 -2.30 -32.81
N ILE A 105 -6.78 -2.96 -31.81
CA ILE A 105 -6.35 -4.36 -31.91
C ILE A 105 -7.51 -5.29 -31.54
N VAL A 106 -7.85 -6.20 -32.44
CA VAL A 106 -8.90 -7.22 -32.20
C VAL A 106 -8.47 -8.14 -31.08
N ALA A 107 -9.24 -8.16 -29.99
CA ALA A 107 -9.03 -9.00 -28.81
C ALA A 107 -10.37 -9.38 -28.16
N LEU A 108 -10.32 -10.26 -27.16
CA LEU A 108 -11.48 -10.57 -26.34
C LEU A 108 -11.94 -9.29 -25.59
N PRO A 109 -13.25 -8.94 -25.60
CA PRO A 109 -13.76 -7.83 -24.80
C PRO A 109 -13.48 -8.02 -23.31
N SER A 110 -13.03 -6.95 -22.64
CA SER A 110 -12.57 -7.01 -21.24
C SER A 110 -13.66 -7.42 -20.25
N ASP A 111 -14.95 -7.17 -20.54
CA ASP A 111 -16.13 -7.55 -19.74
C ASP A 111 -16.32 -9.08 -19.67
N LYS A 112 -15.76 -9.84 -20.64
CA LYS A 112 -15.77 -11.30 -20.61
C LYS A 112 -14.92 -11.88 -19.48
N ILE A 113 -13.97 -11.12 -18.93
CA ILE A 113 -13.22 -11.52 -17.75
C ILE A 113 -14.09 -11.27 -16.50
N LYS A 114 -14.79 -12.28 -16.01
CA LYS A 114 -15.58 -12.18 -14.78
C LYS A 114 -14.65 -12.22 -13.56
N LEU A 115 -14.78 -11.22 -12.67
CA LEU A 115 -14.04 -11.18 -11.42
C LEU A 115 -14.64 -12.12 -10.36
N PRO A 116 -13.84 -12.71 -9.46
CA PRO A 116 -14.34 -13.45 -8.31
C PRO A 116 -15.29 -12.59 -7.47
N LYS A 117 -16.43 -13.18 -7.07
CA LYS A 117 -17.33 -12.53 -6.11
C LYS A 117 -16.69 -12.52 -4.73
N LEU A 118 -16.47 -11.31 -4.18
CA LEU A 118 -16.00 -11.12 -2.82
C LEU A 118 -17.17 -11.23 -1.85
N THR A 119 -16.97 -11.98 -0.76
CA THR A 119 -17.92 -12.05 0.36
C THR A 119 -17.73 -10.86 1.30
N ASP A 120 -18.67 -10.62 2.20
CA ASP A 120 -18.52 -9.55 3.20
C ASP A 120 -17.30 -9.75 4.10
N LYS A 121 -16.92 -11.01 4.39
CA LYS A 121 -15.64 -11.31 5.08
C LYS A 121 -14.41 -10.87 4.29
N ASP A 122 -14.45 -10.95 2.95
CA ASP A 122 -13.35 -10.51 2.09
C ASP A 122 -13.23 -8.98 2.04
N LYS A 123 -14.34 -8.28 2.33
CA LYS A 123 -14.47 -6.81 2.29
C LYS A 123 -14.38 -6.18 3.68
N ALA A 124 -14.47 -6.97 4.76
CA ALA A 124 -14.49 -6.45 6.12
C ALA A 124 -13.28 -5.57 6.41
N ILE A 125 -13.53 -4.32 6.74
CA ILE A 125 -12.53 -3.38 7.20
C ILE A 125 -12.19 -3.72 8.64
N LYS A 126 -10.91 -3.98 8.89
CA LYS A 126 -10.41 -4.24 10.24
C LYS A 126 -10.05 -2.91 10.88
N PHE A 127 -10.60 -2.63 12.04
CA PHE A 127 -10.23 -1.49 12.88
C PHE A 127 -10.05 -1.96 14.33
N LEU A 128 -9.42 -1.14 15.13
CA LEU A 128 -9.25 -1.32 16.58
C LEU A 128 -10.18 -0.35 17.28
N ASN A 129 -10.86 -0.80 18.32
CA ASN A 129 -11.57 0.11 19.23
C ASN A 129 -10.57 0.90 20.09
N PHE A 130 -11.06 1.90 20.80
CA PHE A 130 -10.23 2.82 21.60
C PHE A 130 -9.35 2.06 22.62
N ASP A 131 -9.90 1.13 23.39
CA ASP A 131 -9.15 0.34 24.39
C ASP A 131 -8.03 -0.50 23.74
N GLN A 132 -8.29 -1.05 22.55
CA GLN A 132 -7.28 -1.79 21.80
C GLN A 132 -6.16 -0.87 21.27
N VAL A 133 -6.51 0.33 20.86
CA VAL A 133 -5.52 1.36 20.47
C VAL A 133 -4.67 1.74 21.67
N GLU A 134 -5.26 2.04 22.84
CA GLU A 134 -4.51 2.39 24.04
C GLU A 134 -3.54 1.27 24.47
N ARG A 135 -3.99 0.00 24.42
CA ARG A 135 -3.11 -1.14 24.68
C ARG A 135 -1.95 -1.22 23.67
N LEU A 136 -2.20 -0.98 22.39
CA LEU A 136 -1.15 -0.95 21.38
C LEU A 136 -0.15 0.17 21.64
N LEU A 137 -0.65 1.36 21.94
CA LEU A 137 0.15 2.54 22.24
C LEU A 137 1.05 2.35 23.47
N ALA A 138 0.64 1.55 24.45
CA ALA A 138 1.40 1.28 25.67
C ALA A 138 2.59 0.30 25.49
N MET A 139 2.70 -0.38 24.33
CA MET A 139 3.68 -1.46 24.15
C MET A 139 5.14 -1.02 23.94
N PRO A 140 5.44 0.15 23.32
CA PRO A 140 6.82 0.56 23.13
C PRO A 140 7.56 0.74 24.44
N ASP A 141 8.80 0.25 24.53
CA ASP A 141 9.69 0.40 25.68
C ASP A 141 10.27 1.82 25.73
N LEU A 142 9.72 2.66 26.59
CA LEU A 142 10.06 4.07 26.70
C LEU A 142 11.43 4.33 27.34
N SER A 143 12.12 3.30 27.84
CA SER A 143 13.51 3.42 28.30
C SER A 143 14.52 3.51 27.15
N LYS A 144 14.08 3.26 25.91
CA LYS A 144 14.92 3.21 24.70
C LYS A 144 14.52 4.28 23.69
N PRO A 145 15.49 4.90 22.99
CA PRO A 145 15.20 5.90 21.95
C PRO A 145 14.31 5.37 20.83
N ASP A 146 14.50 4.12 20.39
CA ASP A 146 13.65 3.50 19.38
C ASP A 146 12.23 3.23 19.90
N GLY A 147 12.05 2.94 21.18
CA GLY A 147 10.73 2.82 21.78
C GLY A 147 9.99 4.17 21.87
N ILE A 148 10.66 5.25 22.22
CA ILE A 148 10.09 6.61 22.22
C ILE A 148 9.69 7.00 20.78
N ARG A 149 10.57 6.73 19.79
CA ARG A 149 10.26 6.91 18.36
C ARG A 149 9.01 6.14 17.96
N ASP A 150 8.94 4.87 18.30
CA ASP A 150 7.85 3.98 17.92
C ASP A 150 6.53 4.43 18.55
N ARG A 151 6.57 4.90 19.79
CA ARG A 151 5.41 5.53 20.44
C ARG A 151 4.94 6.78 19.69
N ALA A 152 5.85 7.67 19.32
CA ALA A 152 5.51 8.87 18.54
C ALA A 152 4.90 8.52 17.19
N ILE A 153 5.44 7.51 16.49
CA ILE A 153 4.88 7.02 15.22
C ILE A 153 3.45 6.52 15.38
N LEU A 154 3.19 5.70 16.40
CA LEU A 154 1.86 5.13 16.65
C LEU A 154 0.83 6.22 16.96
N GLU A 155 1.20 7.18 17.82
CA GLU A 155 0.35 8.33 18.18
C GLU A 155 0.00 9.19 16.95
N ILE A 156 0.98 9.49 16.11
CA ILE A 156 0.77 10.26 14.90
C ILE A 156 -0.12 9.52 13.91
N LEU A 157 0.13 8.24 13.68
CA LEU A 157 -0.70 7.43 12.78
C LEU A 157 -2.16 7.39 13.23
N PHE A 158 -2.41 7.25 14.53
CA PHE A 158 -3.75 7.22 15.06
C PHE A 158 -4.40 8.61 15.09
N SER A 159 -3.69 9.66 15.51
CA SER A 159 -4.29 11.00 15.65
C SER A 159 -4.51 11.75 14.34
N THR A 160 -3.76 11.41 13.28
CA THR A 160 -3.82 12.14 12.00
C THR A 160 -4.44 11.32 10.86
N GLY A 161 -4.52 10.01 11.04
CA GLY A 161 -4.93 9.10 10.00
C GLY A 161 -4.09 9.17 8.72
N MET A 162 -2.84 9.66 8.78
CA MET A 162 -1.96 9.76 7.60
C MET A 162 -1.54 8.39 7.08
N ARG A 163 -1.17 8.33 5.79
CA ARG A 163 -0.63 7.09 5.21
C ARG A 163 0.79 6.87 5.71
N VAL A 164 1.17 5.58 5.82
CA VAL A 164 2.53 5.22 6.27
C VAL A 164 3.62 5.79 5.35
N SER A 165 3.38 5.89 4.05
CA SER A 165 4.30 6.51 3.10
C SER A 165 4.44 8.02 3.32
N GLU A 166 3.36 8.70 3.68
CA GLU A 166 3.37 10.12 4.03
C GLU A 166 4.17 10.34 5.32
N LEU A 167 3.93 9.55 6.35
CA LEU A 167 4.69 9.60 7.60
C LEU A 167 6.20 9.41 7.37
N THR A 168 6.57 8.38 6.61
CA THR A 168 8.00 8.07 6.39
C THR A 168 8.70 9.07 5.47
N SER A 169 7.96 9.86 4.67
CA SER A 169 8.54 10.92 3.84
C SER A 169 8.80 12.22 4.59
N LEU A 170 8.28 12.40 5.81
CA LEU A 170 8.48 13.61 6.58
C LEU A 170 9.95 13.84 6.92
N ASN A 171 10.36 15.11 6.91
CA ASN A 171 11.67 15.57 7.36
C ASN A 171 11.52 16.36 8.66
N ILE A 172 12.62 16.51 9.42
CA ILE A 172 12.63 17.35 10.64
C ILE A 172 12.13 18.77 10.34
N ARG A 173 12.56 19.34 9.21
CA ARG A 173 12.12 20.68 8.78
C ARG A 173 10.59 20.79 8.60
N SER A 174 9.90 19.70 8.35
CA SER A 174 8.44 19.69 8.19
C SER A 174 7.70 20.01 9.49
N VAL A 175 8.32 19.76 10.64
CA VAL A 175 7.73 19.97 11.97
C VAL A 175 8.28 21.23 12.66
N GLY A 176 9.12 22.00 11.94
CA GLY A 176 9.65 23.29 12.41
C GLY A 176 10.33 23.22 13.77
N ASP A 177 10.09 24.22 14.60
CA ASP A 177 10.71 24.37 15.93
C ASP A 177 10.04 23.55 17.05
N LEU A 178 9.33 22.48 16.70
CA LEU A 178 8.66 21.62 17.68
C LEU A 178 9.64 21.09 18.76
N ALA A 179 10.88 20.80 18.35
CA ALA A 179 11.93 20.37 19.28
C ALA A 179 12.24 21.43 20.38
N LYS A 180 11.96 22.70 20.11
CA LYS A 180 12.13 23.82 21.08
C LYS A 180 10.97 23.93 22.09
N GLY A 181 9.91 23.10 21.94
CA GLY A 181 8.84 22.97 22.93
C GLY A 181 7.75 24.05 22.90
N ASN A 182 7.74 24.94 21.92
CA ASN A 182 6.84 26.11 21.88
C ASN A 182 5.60 25.97 20.98
N ILE A 183 5.35 24.78 20.37
CA ILE A 183 4.24 24.60 19.43
C ILE A 183 3.11 23.83 20.13
N LYS A 184 1.99 24.51 20.38
CA LYS A 184 0.78 23.88 20.94
C LYS A 184 -0.07 23.21 19.86
N ASN A 185 -0.05 23.72 18.63
CA ASN A 185 -0.80 23.19 17.50
C ASN A 185 0.14 23.05 16.30
N LEU A 186 0.17 21.88 15.70
CA LEU A 186 0.91 21.62 14.46
C LEU A 186 -0.09 21.15 13.41
N GLU A 187 -0.08 21.85 12.29
CA GLU A 187 -0.79 21.44 11.09
C GLU A 187 0.21 21.29 9.93
N LEU A 188 0.04 20.28 9.12
CA LEU A 188 0.87 20.04 7.96
C LEU A 188 -0.01 19.86 6.73
N SER A 189 0.36 20.55 5.64
CA SER A 189 -0.19 20.26 4.32
C SER A 189 0.57 19.11 3.69
N ILE A 190 -0.13 18.03 3.38
CA ILE A 190 0.44 16.85 2.74
C ILE A 190 -0.23 16.57 1.40
N ALA A 191 0.60 16.20 0.41
CA ALA A 191 0.11 15.79 -0.89
C ALA A 191 -0.51 14.39 -0.81
N GLY A 192 -1.78 14.27 -1.16
CA GLY A 192 -2.50 13.01 -1.26
C GLY A 192 -2.32 12.33 -2.62
N LYS A 193 -3.06 11.25 -2.84
CA LYS A 193 -3.08 10.56 -4.13
C LYS A 193 -3.65 11.50 -5.22
N GLY A 194 -2.96 11.58 -6.36
CA GLY A 194 -3.38 12.45 -7.46
C GLY A 194 -3.04 13.93 -7.27
N GLY A 195 -2.14 14.28 -6.34
CA GLY A 195 -1.69 15.67 -6.13
C GLY A 195 -2.64 16.55 -5.29
N SER A 196 -3.76 16.03 -4.80
CA SER A 196 -4.64 16.78 -3.91
C SER A 196 -3.92 17.09 -2.59
N MET A 197 -3.92 18.36 -2.18
CA MET A 197 -3.39 18.77 -0.89
C MET A 197 -4.46 18.63 0.19
N ARG A 198 -4.05 18.14 1.36
CA ARG A 198 -4.91 18.15 2.55
C ARG A 198 -4.12 18.57 3.77
N THR A 199 -4.77 19.28 4.69
CA THR A 199 -4.21 19.61 5.98
C THR A 199 -4.46 18.49 6.97
N ILE A 200 -3.47 18.18 7.78
CA ILE A 200 -3.57 17.25 8.90
C ILE A 200 -3.25 17.98 10.19
N TYR A 201 -3.96 17.63 11.25
CA TYR A 201 -3.81 18.21 12.58
C TYR A 201 -3.25 17.17 13.54
N PHE A 202 -2.26 17.56 14.34
CA PHE A 202 -1.66 16.70 15.35
C PHE A 202 -2.37 16.91 16.68
N SER A 203 -2.75 15.82 17.35
CA SER A 203 -3.25 15.92 18.72
C SER A 203 -2.16 16.34 19.69
N GLU A 204 -2.53 16.95 20.83
CA GLU A 204 -1.57 17.31 21.88
C GLU A 204 -0.73 16.12 22.34
N ARG A 205 -1.35 14.93 22.40
CA ARG A 205 -0.67 13.68 22.77
C ARG A 205 0.37 13.28 21.72
N ALA A 206 0.05 13.38 20.44
CA ALA A 206 1.01 13.13 19.37
C ALA A 206 2.17 14.13 19.39
N LEU A 207 1.89 15.41 19.64
CA LEU A 207 2.92 16.45 19.77
C LEU A 207 3.84 16.19 20.96
N LYS A 208 3.28 15.80 22.11
CA LYS A 208 4.06 15.43 23.31
C LYS A 208 5.06 14.32 22.99
N TRP A 209 4.62 13.24 22.35
CA TRP A 209 5.49 12.11 22.04
C TRP A 209 6.49 12.42 20.92
N LEU A 210 6.09 13.21 19.92
CA LEU A 210 7.00 13.68 18.88
C LEU A 210 8.09 14.56 19.45
N THR A 211 7.75 15.49 20.36
CA THR A 211 8.72 16.33 21.07
C THR A 211 9.67 15.49 21.93
N ALA A 212 9.14 14.49 22.66
CA ALA A 212 9.96 13.58 23.44
C ALA A 212 10.96 12.82 22.55
N TYR A 213 10.50 12.31 21.41
CA TYR A 213 11.36 11.65 20.44
C TYR A 213 12.45 12.57 19.88
N LEU A 214 12.10 13.79 19.46
CA LEU A 214 13.06 14.74 18.89
C LEU A 214 14.17 15.09 19.89
N LYS A 215 13.86 15.16 21.20
CA LYS A 215 14.86 15.36 22.26
C LYS A 215 15.85 14.18 22.41
N THR A 216 15.49 12.99 21.94
CA THR A 216 16.40 11.81 21.96
C THR A 216 17.32 11.76 20.76
N ARG A 217 17.14 12.66 19.78
CA ARG A 217 17.93 12.67 18.55
C ARG A 217 19.15 13.58 18.67
N PRO A 218 20.37 13.00 18.71
CA PRO A 218 21.60 13.80 18.74
C PRO A 218 22.08 14.19 17.33
N ASP A 219 21.45 13.63 16.27
CA ASP A 219 21.87 13.78 14.88
C ASP A 219 21.13 14.93 14.16
N LEU A 220 21.67 15.35 13.00
CA LEU A 220 21.10 16.38 12.14
C LEU A 220 20.52 15.79 10.83
N LEU A 221 20.29 14.48 10.79
CA LEU A 221 19.79 13.81 9.58
C LEU A 221 18.42 14.34 9.17
N PRO A 222 18.19 14.55 7.85
CA PRO A 222 16.93 15.14 7.37
C PRO A 222 15.65 14.34 7.70
N PRO A 223 15.62 12.98 7.71
CA PRO A 223 14.38 12.25 7.97
C PRO A 223 13.82 12.52 9.37
N LEU A 224 12.48 12.72 9.48
CA LEU A 224 11.84 12.88 10.77
C LEU A 224 11.99 11.63 11.64
N PHE A 225 11.79 10.45 11.06
CA PHE A 225 11.94 9.17 11.77
C PHE A 225 13.11 8.37 11.20
N ILE A 226 14.06 8.03 12.04
CA ILE A 226 15.28 7.30 11.66
C ILE A 226 15.28 5.86 12.13
N ASN A 227 16.04 5.04 11.41
CA ASN A 227 16.41 3.69 11.80
C ASN A 227 17.70 3.75 12.64
N TYR A 228 17.67 3.30 13.89
CA TYR A 228 18.85 3.24 14.75
C TYR A 228 19.80 2.08 14.44
N LYS A 229 19.39 1.14 13.59
CA LYS A 229 20.30 0.08 13.13
C LYS A 229 21.31 0.67 12.17
N LYS A 230 22.60 0.51 12.48
CA LYS A 230 23.67 0.86 11.54
C LYS A 230 23.50 0.04 10.26
N GLY A 231 23.27 0.69 9.14
CA GLY A 231 23.45 0.15 7.80
C GLY A 231 24.74 0.75 7.23
N ASP A 232 25.33 0.08 6.26
CA ASP A 232 26.58 0.52 5.61
C ASP A 232 26.42 1.79 4.75
N ASP A 233 25.20 2.30 4.59
CA ASP A 233 24.88 3.52 3.87
C ASP A 233 24.82 4.71 4.84
N GLU A 234 25.84 5.55 4.85
CA GLU A 234 25.94 6.75 5.69
C GLU A 234 24.85 7.81 5.38
N ASN A 235 24.06 7.65 4.31
CA ASN A 235 23.29 8.76 3.74
C ASN A 235 21.78 8.75 3.94
N ASP A 236 21.10 7.67 4.29
CA ASP A 236 19.66 7.71 4.57
C ASP A 236 19.21 6.69 5.63
N HIS A 237 19.25 7.12 6.88
CA HIS A 237 18.67 6.39 8.01
C HIS A 237 17.12 6.43 8.03
N ARG A 238 16.47 6.83 6.95
CA ARG A 238 15.02 6.95 6.86
C ARG A 238 14.32 5.61 7.12
N LEU A 239 13.30 5.62 7.97
CA LEU A 239 12.43 4.46 8.11
C LEU A 239 11.66 4.20 6.81
N THR A 240 11.63 2.94 6.39
CA THR A 240 10.78 2.52 5.28
C THR A 240 9.35 2.23 5.74
N PRO A 241 8.33 2.37 4.86
CA PRO A 241 6.97 1.95 5.17
C PRO A 241 6.90 0.52 5.71
N ARG A 242 7.69 -0.40 5.15
CA ARG A 242 7.75 -1.81 5.59
C ARG A 242 8.33 -1.96 7.00
N SER A 243 9.26 -1.11 7.41
CA SER A 243 9.79 -1.11 8.77
C SER A 243 8.70 -0.70 9.78
N VAL A 244 7.92 0.32 9.45
CA VAL A 244 6.77 0.77 10.27
C VAL A 244 5.69 -0.31 10.32
N GLU A 245 5.36 -0.96 9.19
CA GLU A 245 4.41 -2.09 9.19
C GLU A 245 4.86 -3.24 10.10
N ARG A 246 6.14 -3.61 10.06
CA ARG A 246 6.70 -4.65 10.94
C ARG A 246 6.65 -4.24 12.41
N MET A 247 6.93 -2.97 12.70
CA MET A 247 6.87 -2.40 14.05
C MET A 247 5.44 -2.47 14.60
N VAL A 248 4.43 -2.02 13.83
CA VAL A 248 3.03 -2.09 14.24
C VAL A 248 2.60 -3.53 14.50
N ARG A 249 2.93 -4.48 13.62
CA ARG A 249 2.62 -5.90 13.83
C ARG A 249 3.29 -6.49 15.07
N LYS A 250 4.54 -6.13 15.34
CA LYS A 250 5.24 -6.54 16.56
C LYS A 250 4.46 -6.11 17.80
N TYR A 251 4.09 -4.84 17.89
CA TYR A 251 3.37 -4.32 19.06
C TYR A 251 1.92 -4.83 19.14
N THR A 252 1.28 -5.08 18.01
CA THR A 252 -0.03 -5.75 17.97
C THR A 252 0.01 -7.15 18.60
N ALA A 253 1.04 -7.93 18.27
CA ALA A 253 1.24 -9.25 18.84
C ALA A 253 1.56 -9.17 20.36
N MET A 254 2.42 -8.23 20.77
CA MET A 254 2.75 -8.01 22.19
C MET A 254 1.53 -7.58 23.01
N ALA A 255 0.64 -6.76 22.44
CA ALA A 255 -0.60 -6.33 23.08
C ALA A 255 -1.68 -7.40 23.11
N GLY A 256 -1.46 -8.58 22.55
CA GLY A 256 -2.45 -9.66 22.48
C GLY A 256 -3.74 -9.27 21.74
N LEU A 257 -3.64 -8.42 20.72
CA LEU A 257 -4.82 -7.95 19.99
C LEU A 257 -5.35 -9.04 19.04
N PRO A 258 -6.68 -9.18 18.91
CA PRO A 258 -7.31 -10.20 18.06
C PRO A 258 -7.18 -9.90 16.55
N VAL A 259 -6.76 -8.70 16.19
CA VAL A 259 -6.60 -8.21 14.82
C VAL A 259 -5.12 -8.02 14.52
N ASP A 260 -4.64 -8.57 13.42
CA ASP A 260 -3.31 -8.27 12.88
C ASP A 260 -3.32 -6.84 12.33
N ALA A 261 -3.03 -5.87 13.21
CA ALA A 261 -3.09 -4.46 12.87
C ALA A 261 -1.91 -4.02 12.00
N THR A 262 -2.18 -3.05 11.16
CA THR A 262 -1.24 -2.38 10.26
C THR A 262 -1.41 -0.87 10.39
N PRO A 263 -0.49 -0.03 9.86
CA PRO A 263 -0.73 1.41 9.79
C PRO A 263 -2.06 1.79 9.13
N HIS A 264 -2.50 0.98 8.17
CA HIS A 264 -3.80 1.17 7.51
C HIS A 264 -4.97 0.86 8.46
N THR A 265 -4.82 -0.13 9.32
CA THR A 265 -5.80 -0.43 10.39
C THR A 265 -5.93 0.75 11.36
N LEU A 266 -4.82 1.35 11.80
CA LEU A 266 -4.84 2.55 12.67
C LEU A 266 -5.54 3.74 11.99
N ARG A 267 -5.31 3.94 10.69
CA ARG A 267 -6.02 4.97 9.92
C ARG A 267 -7.53 4.71 9.85
N HIS A 268 -7.95 3.46 9.72
CA HIS A 268 -9.37 3.11 9.76
C HIS A 268 -9.95 3.32 11.17
N SER A 269 -9.20 2.96 12.22
CA SER A 269 -9.60 3.20 13.61
C SER A 269 -9.79 4.70 13.87
N PHE A 270 -8.89 5.55 13.40
CA PHE A 270 -9.02 7.01 13.47
C PHE A 270 -10.30 7.51 12.76
N ALA A 271 -10.56 7.04 11.55
CA ALA A 271 -11.75 7.45 10.80
C ALA A 271 -13.05 6.99 11.50
N THR A 272 -13.06 5.78 12.06
CA THR A 272 -14.20 5.26 12.82
C THR A 272 -14.43 6.07 14.10
N ASP A 273 -13.36 6.38 14.85
CA ASP A 273 -13.42 7.19 16.06
C ASP A 273 -13.99 8.60 15.78
N LEU A 274 -13.55 9.24 14.69
CA LEU A 274 -14.09 10.53 14.27
C LEU A 274 -15.59 10.47 13.95
N LEU A 275 -16.03 9.43 13.22
CA LEU A 275 -17.45 9.23 12.90
C LEU A 275 -18.28 8.98 14.17
N GLU A 276 -17.78 8.21 15.13
CA GLU A 276 -18.43 7.98 16.42
C GLU A 276 -18.53 9.25 17.26
N GLN A 277 -17.60 10.21 17.08
CA GLN A 277 -17.63 11.53 17.72
C GLN A 277 -18.47 12.57 16.95
N GLY A 278 -19.12 12.16 15.85
CA GLY A 278 -20.05 13.02 15.09
C GLY A 278 -19.37 13.91 14.04
N ALA A 279 -18.16 13.58 13.59
CA ALA A 279 -17.56 14.24 12.45
C ALA A 279 -18.21 13.73 11.14
N ASP A 280 -18.62 14.65 10.27
CA ASP A 280 -19.14 14.36 8.91
C ASP A 280 -18.03 14.02 7.91
#